data_ae9a0cd9c7291eafeddbc36e91283d2a
#
_entry.id   ae9a0cd9c7291eafeddbc36e91283d2a
#
_cell.length_a   1.000
_cell.length_b   1.000
_cell.length_c   1.000
_cell.angle_alpha   90.00
_cell.angle_beta   90.00
_cell.angle_gamma   90.00
#
_symmetry.space_group_name_H-M   'P 1'
#
loop_
_entity.id
_entity.type
_entity.pdbx_description
1 polymer ?
#
loop_
_entity_poly.entity_id
_entity_poly.type
_entity_poly.pdbx_seq_one_letter_code
_entity_poly.pdbx_strand_id
1 'polypeptide(L)'
;MEMSDVLVIGGGPAGLNASLYAARKALSVTLVSTDIGGQMMLTNEIENYLGFQSVTGIELAEKMEAHVRQYPVDFVTAGVKALKHLSDGSFAVQLDDGKSLQGKTVIITAGKKSRTLDIPGEIEYTGRG
;
A
#
# COMPACT_ATOMS: atom_id res chain seq x y z
N MET A 1 8.28 -9.77 -16.13
CA MET A 1 6.92 -9.73 -15.55
C MET A 1 6.01 -9.16 -16.61
N GLU A 2 4.86 -9.79 -16.86
CA GLU A 2 3.89 -9.27 -17.82
C GLU A 2 3.30 -7.93 -17.31
N MET A 3 2.82 -7.11 -18.24
CA MET A 3 2.18 -5.84 -17.92
C MET A 3 0.84 -6.07 -17.24
N SER A 4 0.67 -5.54 -16.03
CA SER A 4 -0.58 -5.65 -15.26
C SER A 4 -1.65 -4.70 -15.82
N ASP A 5 -2.93 -5.07 -15.66
CA ASP A 5 -4.02 -4.14 -15.94
C ASP A 5 -4.00 -2.98 -14.96
N VAL A 6 -3.71 -3.26 -13.69
CA VAL A 6 -3.66 -2.27 -12.61
C VAL A 6 -2.40 -2.45 -11.76
N LEU A 7 -1.60 -1.38 -11.65
CA LEU A 7 -0.57 -1.26 -10.63
C LEU A 7 -1.12 -0.46 -9.45
N VAL A 8 -1.03 -1.00 -8.25
CA VAL A 8 -1.39 -0.29 -7.01
C VAL A 8 -0.12 0.05 -6.24
N ILE A 9 0.09 1.32 -5.95
CA ILE A 9 1.27 1.80 -5.21
C ILE A 9 0.86 2.10 -3.78
N GLY A 10 1.34 1.31 -2.83
CA GLY A 10 1.08 1.43 -1.39
C GLY A 10 0.17 0.33 -0.86
N GLY A 11 0.63 -0.36 0.19
CA GLY A 11 0.00 -1.53 0.82
C GLY A 11 -0.83 -1.23 2.07
N GLY A 12 -1.21 0.03 2.28
CA GLY A 12 -2.14 0.41 3.34
C GLY A 12 -3.59 0.01 3.02
N PRO A 13 -4.56 0.35 3.90
CA PRO A 13 -5.97 0.00 3.71
C PRO A 13 -6.54 0.41 2.36
N ALA A 14 -6.16 1.57 1.86
CA ALA A 14 -6.63 2.07 0.56
C ALA A 14 -6.12 1.21 -0.61
N GLY A 15 -4.84 0.82 -0.60
CA GLY A 15 -4.24 -0.02 -1.63
C GLY A 15 -4.77 -1.45 -1.59
N LEU A 16 -4.90 -2.02 -0.41
CA LEU A 16 -5.51 -3.34 -0.23
C LEU A 16 -6.95 -3.35 -0.76
N ASN A 17 -7.74 -2.34 -0.42
CA ASN A 17 -9.11 -2.23 -0.90
C ASN A 17 -9.18 -2.04 -2.43
N ALA A 18 -8.35 -1.17 -3.00
CA ALA A 18 -8.27 -0.98 -4.46
C ALA A 18 -7.90 -2.29 -5.18
N SER A 19 -6.90 -3.01 -4.66
CA SER A 19 -6.46 -4.30 -5.20
C SER A 19 -7.57 -5.35 -5.16
N LEU A 20 -8.29 -5.44 -4.04
CA LEU A 20 -9.43 -6.33 -3.88
C LEU A 20 -10.50 -6.08 -4.95
N TYR A 21 -10.91 -4.83 -5.13
CA TYR A 21 -11.97 -4.49 -6.09
C TYR A 21 -11.54 -4.69 -7.54
N ALA A 22 -10.28 -4.37 -7.88
CA ALA A 22 -9.74 -4.61 -9.21
C ALA A 22 -9.68 -6.11 -9.53
N ALA A 23 -9.17 -6.92 -8.61
CA ALA A 23 -9.11 -8.38 -8.76
C ALA A 23 -10.50 -9.03 -8.87
N ARG A 24 -11.50 -8.52 -8.14
CA ARG A 24 -12.90 -8.97 -8.26
C ARG A 24 -13.52 -8.65 -9.64
N LYS A 25 -12.94 -7.73 -10.39
CA LYS A 25 -13.29 -7.45 -11.79
C LYS A 25 -12.50 -8.29 -12.79
N ALA A 26 -11.78 -9.30 -12.31
CA ALA A 26 -10.92 -10.18 -13.11
C ALA A 26 -9.80 -9.44 -13.85
N LEU A 27 -9.36 -8.31 -13.31
CA LEU A 27 -8.18 -7.60 -13.80
C LEU A 27 -6.91 -8.23 -13.19
N SER A 28 -5.83 -8.23 -13.96
CA SER A 28 -4.50 -8.55 -13.43
C SER A 28 -3.99 -7.38 -12.58
N VAL A 29 -3.68 -7.66 -11.30
CA VAL A 29 -3.33 -6.63 -10.31
C VAL A 29 -1.97 -6.92 -9.73
N THR A 30 -1.08 -5.92 -9.72
CA THR A 30 0.15 -5.93 -8.95
C THR A 30 0.12 -4.81 -7.91
N LEU A 31 0.23 -5.18 -6.64
CA LEU A 31 0.37 -4.25 -5.51
C LEU A 31 1.85 -4.16 -5.14
N VAL A 32 2.42 -2.96 -5.17
CA VAL A 32 3.79 -2.69 -4.76
C VAL A 32 3.83 -1.81 -3.53
N SER A 33 4.54 -2.27 -2.50
CA SER A 33 4.71 -1.54 -1.24
C SER A 33 5.94 -2.02 -0.48
N THR A 34 6.50 -1.19 0.37
CA THR A 34 7.57 -1.58 1.31
C THR A 34 7.04 -2.41 2.47
N ASP A 35 5.79 -2.20 2.85
CA ASP A 35 5.10 -2.87 3.94
C ASP A 35 3.61 -3.05 3.61
N ILE A 36 2.92 -3.89 4.38
CA ILE A 36 1.48 -4.07 4.33
C ILE A 36 0.86 -3.57 5.63
N GLY A 37 -0.24 -2.80 5.51
CA GLY A 37 -0.97 -2.21 6.65
C GLY A 37 -0.74 -0.70 6.80
N GLY A 38 0.43 -0.19 6.40
CA GLY A 38 0.74 1.23 6.42
C GLY A 38 0.60 1.87 7.82
N GLN A 39 0.12 3.12 7.88
CA GLN A 39 -0.01 3.89 9.13
C GLN A 39 -0.94 3.25 10.17
N MET A 40 -1.86 2.40 9.75
CA MET A 40 -2.77 1.69 10.64
C MET A 40 -2.01 0.77 11.63
N MET A 41 -0.87 0.22 11.20
CA MET A 41 0.00 -0.62 12.04
C MET A 41 0.54 0.09 13.28
N LEU A 42 0.55 1.42 13.30
CA LEU A 42 1.00 2.23 14.43
C LEU A 42 -0.09 2.48 15.48
N THR A 43 -1.31 2.02 15.24
CA THR A 43 -2.47 2.23 16.11
C THR A 43 -2.68 1.00 16.99
N ASN A 44 -2.68 1.19 18.31
CA ASN A 44 -2.88 0.10 19.27
C ASN A 44 -4.33 -0.38 19.30
N GLU A 45 -5.29 0.53 19.23
CA GLU A 45 -6.71 0.22 19.33
C GLU A 45 -7.53 1.07 18.36
N ILE A 46 -8.44 0.41 17.65
CA ILE A 46 -9.35 1.00 16.66
C ILE A 46 -10.77 0.61 17.07
N GLU A 47 -11.59 1.60 17.46
CA GLU A 47 -12.97 1.41 17.92
C GLU A 47 -14.00 2.01 16.95
N ASN A 48 -13.53 2.62 15.86
CA ASN A 48 -14.36 3.34 14.89
C ASN A 48 -14.35 2.71 13.49
N TYR A 49 -13.93 1.44 13.38
CA TYR A 49 -14.02 0.69 12.14
C TYR A 49 -15.28 -0.19 12.18
N LEU A 50 -16.29 0.17 11.39
CA LEU A 50 -17.57 -0.52 11.37
C LEU A 50 -17.40 -2.02 11.12
N GLY A 51 -18.03 -2.84 11.97
CA GLY A 51 -17.91 -4.31 11.96
C GLY A 51 -17.02 -4.85 13.09
N PHE A 52 -16.29 -3.98 13.80
CA PHE A 52 -15.50 -4.31 14.98
C PHE A 52 -15.84 -3.37 16.14
N GLN A 53 -16.08 -3.91 17.33
CA GLN A 53 -16.24 -3.09 18.53
C GLN A 53 -14.88 -2.51 18.95
N SER A 54 -13.84 -3.31 18.89
CA SER A 54 -12.44 -2.93 19.05
C SER A 54 -11.58 -3.93 18.29
N VAL A 55 -10.50 -3.45 17.66
CA VAL A 55 -9.51 -4.25 16.97
C VAL A 55 -8.18 -3.52 16.98
N THR A 56 -7.06 -4.23 17.05
CA THR A 56 -5.76 -3.60 16.89
C THR A 56 -5.47 -3.26 15.43
N GLY A 57 -4.63 -2.25 15.19
CA GLY A 57 -4.23 -1.91 13.83
C GLY A 57 -3.54 -3.07 13.10
N ILE A 58 -2.75 -3.86 13.84
CA ILE A 58 -2.08 -5.06 13.30
C ILE A 58 -3.10 -6.11 12.90
N GLU A 59 -4.01 -6.50 13.79
CA GLU A 59 -5.06 -7.50 13.48
C GLU A 59 -5.93 -7.07 12.31
N LEU A 60 -6.28 -5.80 12.21
CA LEU A 60 -7.08 -5.28 11.11
C LEU A 60 -6.30 -5.36 9.79
N ALA A 61 -5.00 -5.01 9.79
CA ALA A 61 -4.14 -5.12 8.63
C ALA A 61 -4.01 -6.57 8.15
N GLU A 62 -3.78 -7.51 9.07
CA GLU A 62 -3.70 -8.95 8.76
C GLU A 62 -4.99 -9.47 8.15
N LYS A 63 -6.15 -9.07 8.68
CA LYS A 63 -7.46 -9.45 8.11
C LYS A 63 -7.67 -8.88 6.71
N MET A 64 -7.29 -7.63 6.48
CA MET A 64 -7.37 -7.00 5.16
C MET A 64 -6.44 -7.69 4.15
N GLU A 65 -5.19 -7.96 4.53
CA GLU A 65 -4.24 -8.66 3.69
C GLU A 65 -4.73 -10.08 3.35
N ALA A 66 -5.15 -10.85 4.36
CA ALA A 66 -5.67 -12.20 4.17
C ALA A 66 -6.88 -12.22 3.22
N HIS A 67 -7.73 -11.19 3.27
CA HIS A 67 -8.86 -11.07 2.36
C HIS A 67 -8.40 -10.83 0.91
N VAL A 68 -7.44 -9.94 0.68
CA VAL A 68 -6.91 -9.68 -0.67
C VAL A 68 -6.19 -10.89 -1.24
N ARG A 69 -5.46 -11.64 -0.41
CA ARG A 69 -4.73 -12.86 -0.82
C ARG A 69 -5.63 -14.03 -1.25
N GLN A 70 -6.94 -13.94 -1.05
CA GLN A 70 -7.91 -14.90 -1.64
C GLN A 70 -8.10 -14.69 -3.15
N TYR A 71 -7.59 -13.58 -3.70
CA TYR A 71 -7.67 -13.23 -5.11
C TYR A 71 -6.28 -13.26 -5.74
N PRO A 72 -6.18 -13.43 -7.07
CA PRO A 72 -4.91 -13.45 -7.78
C PRO A 72 -4.32 -12.03 -7.89
N VAL A 73 -3.75 -11.54 -6.80
CA VAL A 73 -3.04 -10.27 -6.70
C VAL A 73 -1.56 -10.57 -6.49
N ASP A 74 -0.69 -10.01 -7.34
CA ASP A 74 0.75 -10.10 -7.18
C ASP A 74 1.24 -9.04 -6.17
N PHE A 75 1.86 -9.49 -5.09
CA PHE A 75 2.46 -8.61 -4.07
C PHE A 75 3.95 -8.47 -4.34
N VAL A 76 4.40 -7.23 -4.54
CA VAL A 76 5.81 -6.88 -4.73
C VAL A 76 6.28 -6.04 -3.57
N THR A 77 7.22 -6.58 -2.78
CA THR A 77 7.82 -5.85 -1.65
C THR A 77 9.00 -5.02 -2.17
N ALA A 78 8.76 -3.74 -2.40
CA ALA A 78 9.77 -2.78 -2.87
C ALA A 78 9.28 -1.35 -2.66
N GLY A 79 10.21 -0.42 -2.56
CA GLY A 79 9.93 1.01 -2.61
C GLY A 79 9.79 1.50 -4.06
N VAL A 80 8.94 2.48 -4.27
CA VAL A 80 8.77 3.13 -5.57
C VAL A 80 9.56 4.43 -5.62
N LYS A 81 10.46 4.55 -6.60
CA LYS A 81 11.28 5.75 -6.83
C LYS A 81 10.64 6.72 -7.80
N ALA A 82 10.04 6.21 -8.86
CA ALA A 82 9.49 7.04 -9.91
C ALA A 82 8.33 6.37 -10.63
N LEU A 83 7.40 7.18 -11.12
CA LEU A 83 6.31 6.80 -12.01
C LEU A 83 6.48 7.58 -13.31
N LYS A 84 6.43 6.89 -14.44
CA LYS A 84 6.51 7.48 -15.78
C LYS A 84 5.29 7.07 -16.59
N HIS A 85 4.67 8.04 -17.26
CA HIS A 85 3.69 7.79 -18.30
C HIS A 85 4.44 7.57 -19.61
N LEU A 86 4.17 6.48 -20.30
CA LEU A 86 4.85 6.08 -21.53
C LEU A 86 4.07 6.58 -22.76
N SER A 87 4.74 6.62 -23.91
CA SER A 87 4.16 7.13 -25.16
C SER A 87 3.01 6.26 -25.70
N ASP A 88 2.94 5.00 -25.32
CA ASP A 88 1.85 4.07 -25.65
C ASP A 88 0.62 4.19 -24.73
N GLY A 89 0.63 5.13 -23.77
CA GLY A 89 -0.42 5.35 -22.81
C GLY A 89 -0.33 4.48 -21.55
N SER A 90 0.62 3.56 -21.49
CA SER A 90 0.88 2.75 -20.28
C SER A 90 1.77 3.49 -19.28
N PHE A 91 2.01 2.85 -18.13
CA PHE A 91 2.83 3.39 -17.05
C PHE A 91 3.99 2.45 -16.71
N ALA A 92 5.14 3.04 -16.37
CA ALA A 92 6.28 2.35 -15.82
C ALA A 92 6.54 2.84 -14.39
N VAL A 93 6.61 1.92 -13.45
CA VAL A 93 6.95 2.17 -12.03
C VAL A 93 8.36 1.67 -11.80
N GLN A 94 9.28 2.58 -11.48
CA GLN A 94 10.67 2.24 -11.15
C GLN A 94 10.80 1.96 -9.67
N LEU A 95 11.34 0.80 -9.32
CA LEU A 95 11.56 0.34 -7.96
C LEU A 95 12.94 0.78 -7.43
N ASP A 96 13.10 0.73 -6.11
CA ASP A 96 14.35 1.06 -5.41
C ASP A 96 15.46 0.01 -5.64
N ASP A 97 15.10 -1.22 -5.96
CA ASP A 97 16.03 -2.31 -6.33
C ASP A 97 16.50 -2.23 -7.81
N GLY A 98 16.08 -1.21 -8.54
CA GLY A 98 16.44 -0.98 -9.95
C GLY A 98 15.54 -1.69 -10.96
N LYS A 99 14.61 -2.52 -10.52
CA LYS A 99 13.61 -3.13 -11.41
C LYS A 99 12.52 -2.15 -11.81
N SER A 100 11.76 -2.52 -12.83
CA SER A 100 10.62 -1.75 -13.30
C SER A 100 9.41 -2.65 -13.48
N LEU A 101 8.24 -2.14 -13.08
CA LEU A 101 6.94 -2.76 -13.33
C LEU A 101 6.21 -1.94 -14.39
N GLN A 102 5.40 -2.61 -15.21
CA GLN A 102 4.56 -1.95 -16.21
C GLN A 102 3.08 -2.25 -15.93
N GLY A 103 2.24 -1.25 -16.14
CA GLY A 103 0.80 -1.38 -16.00
C GLY A 103 0.03 -0.48 -16.94
N LYS A 104 -1.15 -0.93 -17.34
CA LYS A 104 -2.07 -0.12 -18.18
C LYS A 104 -2.62 1.07 -17.41
N THR A 105 -2.84 0.88 -16.09
CA THR A 105 -3.34 1.91 -15.18
C THR A 105 -2.58 1.86 -13.86
N VAL A 106 -2.59 2.98 -13.12
CA VAL A 106 -1.96 3.07 -11.80
C VAL A 106 -2.93 3.70 -10.81
N ILE A 107 -3.03 3.09 -9.64
CA ILE A 107 -3.73 3.66 -8.47
C ILE A 107 -2.68 3.99 -7.42
N ILE A 108 -2.60 5.27 -7.05
CA ILE A 108 -1.63 5.77 -6.08
C ILE A 108 -2.30 5.85 -4.71
N THR A 109 -1.84 5.02 -3.78
CA THR A 109 -2.30 4.95 -2.38
C THR A 109 -1.13 5.05 -1.41
N ALA A 110 -0.17 5.89 -1.74
CA ALA A 110 1.12 5.99 -1.03
C ALA A 110 0.99 6.52 0.42
N GLY A 111 -0.20 6.97 0.83
CA GLY A 111 -0.46 7.43 2.18
C GLY A 111 0.34 8.68 2.55
N LYS A 112 0.84 8.69 3.78
CA LYS A 112 1.69 9.78 4.28
C LYS A 112 2.85 9.25 5.11
N LYS A 113 3.90 10.03 5.20
CA LYS A 113 4.96 9.88 6.21
C LYS A 113 5.07 11.19 6.97
N SER A 114 5.14 11.11 8.30
CA SER A 114 5.38 12.30 9.14
C SER A 114 6.79 12.83 8.84
N ARG A 115 6.90 14.14 8.70
CA ARG A 115 8.20 14.80 8.63
C ARG A 115 8.75 14.97 10.03
N THR A 116 10.04 14.73 10.20
CA THR A 116 10.77 15.05 11.42
C THR A 116 11.18 16.52 11.38
N LEU A 117 11.26 17.15 12.53
CA LEU A 117 11.78 18.49 12.70
C LEU A 117 13.31 18.48 12.90
N ASP A 118 13.88 17.28 13.12
CA ASP A 118 15.29 17.03 13.39
C ASP A 118 15.84 17.85 14.59
N ILE A 119 15.00 18.02 15.61
CA ILE A 119 15.36 18.72 16.85
C ILE A 119 15.63 17.72 17.99
N PRO A 120 16.49 18.07 18.96
CA PRO A 120 16.74 17.21 20.12
C PRO A 120 15.46 16.90 20.89
N GLY A 121 15.25 15.62 21.22
CA GLY A 121 14.09 15.15 22.00
C GLY A 121 12.85 14.78 21.15
N GLU A 122 12.81 15.10 19.87
CA GLU A 122 11.64 14.80 19.01
C GLU A 122 11.28 13.32 19.06
N ILE A 123 12.25 12.43 18.82
CA ILE A 123 12.01 10.99 18.84
C ILE A 123 11.67 10.49 20.23
N GLU A 124 12.36 11.02 21.26
CA GLU A 124 12.21 10.62 22.66
C GLU A 124 10.82 10.97 23.21
N TYR A 125 10.28 12.14 22.86
CA TYR A 125 9.03 12.66 23.40
C TYR A 125 7.83 12.52 22.46
N THR A 126 8.02 12.06 21.24
CA THR A 126 6.90 11.81 20.31
C THR A 126 5.91 10.82 20.92
N GLY A 127 4.65 11.25 21.04
CA GLY A 127 3.55 10.45 21.62
C GLY A 127 3.54 10.39 23.15
N ARG A 128 4.35 11.20 23.84
CA ARG A 128 4.44 11.22 25.31
C ARG A 128 3.95 12.52 25.96
N GLY A 129 3.25 13.37 25.15
CA GLY A 129 2.91 14.64 25.61
C GLY A 129 1.88 15.38 25.61
#